data_f92e5bfa2a2bfcd751b825f7c96e19b5
#
_entry.id   f92e5bfa2a2bfcd751b825f7c96e19b5
#
_cell.length_a   1.000
_cell.length_b   1.000
_cell.length_c   1.000
_cell.angle_alpha   90.00
_cell.angle_beta   90.00
_cell.angle_gamma   90.00
#
_symmetry.space_group_name_H-M   'P 1'
#
loop_
_entity.id
_entity.type
_entity.pdbx_description
1 polymer ?
#
loop_
_entity_poly.entity_id
_entity_poly.type
_entity_poly.pdbx_seq_one_letter_code
_entity_poly.pdbx_strand_id
1 'polypeptide(L)'
;MKIKLELYGASRDFSNKDYLEFYIKEKIEIKDFRKKIIDYLKIKFKGNNNFRKIVEASAFCSEDNNIINNNYKISKDQKIGIIPPIGGG
;
A
#
# COMPACT_ATOMS: atom_id res chain seq x y z
N MET A 1 -1.66 13.01 8.67
CA MET A 1 -1.99 12.93 7.23
C MET A 1 -2.91 11.74 6.98
N LYS A 2 -3.84 11.92 6.08
CA LYS A 2 -4.69 10.82 5.65
C LYS A 2 -4.22 10.35 4.27
N ILE A 3 -3.87 9.07 4.19
CA ILE A 3 -3.40 8.46 2.94
C ILE A 3 -4.45 7.46 2.50
N LYS A 4 -5.00 7.68 1.31
CA LYS A 4 -5.95 6.74 0.71
C LYS A 4 -5.16 5.80 -0.20
N LEU A 5 -5.07 4.53 0.21
CA LEU A 5 -4.38 3.51 -0.56
C LEU A 5 -5.38 2.86 -1.52
N GLU A 6 -5.23 3.13 -2.80
CA GLU A 6 -6.08 2.52 -3.81
C GLU A 6 -5.56 1.13 -4.16
N LEU A 7 -6.47 0.15 -4.19
CA LEU A 7 -6.12 -1.25 -4.34
C LEU A 7 -6.37 -1.72 -5.77
N TYR A 8 -5.32 -2.27 -6.39
CA TYR A 8 -5.41 -2.81 -7.75
C TYR A 8 -4.99 -4.27 -7.76
N GLY A 9 -5.54 -5.03 -8.71
CA GLY A 9 -5.18 -6.43 -8.89
C GLY A 9 -5.38 -7.26 -7.61
N ALA A 10 -4.39 -8.06 -7.28
CA ALA A 10 -4.46 -8.96 -6.12
C ALA A 10 -4.63 -8.24 -4.79
N SER A 11 -4.27 -6.94 -4.71
CA SER A 11 -4.42 -6.19 -3.46
C SER A 11 -5.88 -5.85 -3.15
N ARG A 12 -6.79 -6.06 -4.08
CA ARG A 12 -8.22 -5.81 -3.83
C ARG A 12 -8.79 -6.65 -2.71
N ASP A 13 -8.17 -7.78 -2.43
CA ASP A 13 -8.60 -8.65 -1.33
C ASP A 13 -8.29 -8.07 0.05
N PHE A 14 -7.54 -6.98 0.13
CA PHE A 14 -7.18 -6.34 1.40
C PHE A 14 -8.36 -5.63 2.07
N SER A 15 -9.44 -5.37 1.34
CA SER A 15 -10.59 -4.63 1.87
C SER A 15 -11.87 -5.02 1.12
N ASN A 16 -13.02 -4.76 1.73
CA ASN A 16 -14.33 -4.86 1.06
C ASN A 16 -14.52 -3.75 0.05
N LYS A 17 -13.74 -2.68 0.19
CA LYS A 17 -13.77 -1.52 -0.69
C LYS A 17 -12.59 -1.60 -1.63
N ASP A 18 -12.52 -0.70 -2.58
CA ASP A 18 -11.39 -0.63 -3.50
C ASP A 18 -10.23 0.21 -2.95
N TYR A 19 -10.27 0.52 -1.66
CA TYR A 19 -9.22 1.31 -1.01
C TYR A 19 -9.12 0.97 0.48
N LEU A 20 -8.00 1.40 1.07
CA LEU A 20 -7.78 1.45 2.52
C LEU A 20 -7.38 2.88 2.88
N GLU A 21 -7.68 3.31 4.10
CA GLU A 21 -7.25 4.61 4.59
C GLU A 21 -6.28 4.43 5.76
N PHE A 22 -5.20 5.20 5.71
CA PHE A 22 -4.19 5.21 6.77
C PHE A 22 -4.03 6.62 7.31
N TYR A 23 -3.92 6.72 8.62
CA TYR A 23 -3.69 8.00 9.30
C TYR A 23 -2.28 7.98 9.86
N ILE A 24 -1.43 8.88 9.37
CA ILE A 24 -0.01 8.92 9.68
C ILE A 24 0.32 10.31 10.19
N LYS A 25 1.00 10.38 11.35
CA LYS A 25 1.26 11.67 12.00
C LYS A 25 2.39 12.44 11.36
N GLU A 26 3.43 11.76 10.88
CA GLU A 26 4.64 12.39 10.39
C GLU A 26 4.91 11.99 8.95
N LYS A 27 5.79 12.74 8.29
CA LYS A 27 6.26 12.38 6.95
C LYS A 27 6.79 10.95 6.96
N ILE A 28 6.54 10.22 5.90
CA ILE A 28 6.94 8.81 5.81
C ILE A 28 7.40 8.51 4.39
N GLU A 29 8.46 7.72 4.27
CA GLU A 29 8.90 7.25 2.97
C GLU A 29 8.09 6.03 2.55
N ILE A 30 8.01 5.77 1.26
CA ILE A 30 7.25 4.62 0.73
C ILE A 30 7.73 3.31 1.35
N LYS A 31 9.03 3.13 1.55
CA LYS A 31 9.56 1.90 2.16
C LYS A 31 8.95 1.65 3.55
N ASP A 32 8.74 2.71 4.33
CA ASP A 32 8.16 2.60 5.67
C ASP A 32 6.64 2.51 5.62
N PHE A 33 6.02 3.16 4.65
CA PHE A 33 4.58 3.03 4.41
C PHE A 33 4.23 1.58 4.03
N ARG A 34 5.07 0.95 3.21
CA ARG A 34 4.93 -0.47 2.86
C ARG A 34 4.89 -1.34 4.11
N LYS A 35 5.76 -1.08 5.08
CA LYS A 35 5.77 -1.81 6.35
C LYS A 35 4.48 -1.60 7.14
N LYS A 36 3.95 -0.38 7.13
CA LYS A 36 2.69 -0.10 7.83
C LYS A 36 1.51 -0.87 7.21
N ILE A 37 1.50 -0.99 5.89
CA ILE A 37 0.47 -1.77 5.20
C ILE A 37 0.60 -3.25 5.63
N ILE A 38 1.80 -3.78 5.63
CA ILE A 38 2.05 -5.17 6.03
C ILE A 38 1.59 -5.40 7.47
N ASP A 39 1.94 -4.51 8.38
CA ASP A 39 1.55 -4.64 9.79
C ASP A 39 0.03 -4.62 9.95
N TYR A 40 -0.65 -3.73 9.22
CA TYR A 40 -2.11 -3.66 9.24
C TYR A 40 -2.74 -4.98 8.79
N LEU A 41 -2.25 -5.52 7.67
CA LEU A 41 -2.79 -6.76 7.11
C LEU A 41 -2.49 -7.96 8.01
N LYS A 42 -1.34 -7.96 8.66
CA LYS A 42 -0.93 -9.02 9.58
C LYS A 42 -1.90 -9.11 10.76
N ILE A 43 -2.35 -7.97 11.25
CA ILE A 43 -3.31 -7.92 12.36
C ILE A 43 -4.70 -8.31 11.88
N LYS A 44 -5.14 -7.77 10.75
CA LYS A 44 -6.49 -7.99 10.24
C LYS A 44 -6.71 -9.39 9.69
N PHE A 45 -5.70 -9.94 9.02
CA PHE A 45 -5.79 -11.24 8.36
C PHE A 45 -4.77 -12.19 8.94
N LYS A 46 -4.92 -12.53 10.19
CA LYS A 46 -3.98 -13.39 10.93
C LYS A 46 -3.76 -14.70 10.17
N GLY A 47 -2.50 -15.05 9.99
CA GLY A 47 -2.13 -16.30 9.36
C GLY A 47 -2.06 -16.27 7.84
N ASN A 48 -2.38 -15.13 7.21
CA ASN A 48 -2.32 -15.02 5.76
C ASN A 48 -1.00 -14.36 5.32
N ASN A 49 0.02 -15.19 5.08
CA ASN A 49 1.33 -14.69 4.65
C ASN A 49 1.36 -14.24 3.19
N ASN A 50 0.36 -14.61 2.40
CA ASN A 50 0.33 -14.22 0.99
C ASN A 50 0.18 -12.71 0.81
N PHE A 51 -0.59 -12.08 1.70
CA PHE A 51 -0.79 -10.63 1.61
C PHE A 51 0.51 -9.87 1.81
N ARG A 52 1.35 -10.33 2.76
CA ARG A 52 2.67 -9.73 2.95
C ARG A 52 3.51 -9.83 1.67
N LYS A 53 3.52 -11.00 1.05
CA LYS A 53 4.29 -11.21 -0.19
C LYS A 53 3.79 -10.31 -1.31
N ILE A 54 2.49 -10.12 -1.42
CA ILE A 54 1.90 -9.22 -2.41
C ILE A 54 2.41 -7.80 -2.20
N VAL A 55 2.36 -7.31 -0.98
CA VAL A 55 2.81 -5.95 -0.67
C VAL A 55 4.30 -5.79 -0.95
N GLU A 56 5.11 -6.77 -0.54
CA GLU A 56 6.56 -6.72 -0.74
C GLU A 56 6.93 -6.66 -2.21
N ALA A 57 6.17 -7.32 -3.08
CA ALA A 57 6.44 -7.37 -4.50
C ALA A 57 5.77 -6.25 -5.29
N SER A 58 4.91 -5.46 -4.66
CA SER A 58 4.12 -4.45 -5.36
C SER A 58 4.91 -3.17 -5.62
N ALA A 59 4.57 -2.49 -6.72
CA ALA A 59 4.98 -1.11 -6.96
C ALA A 59 3.94 -0.17 -6.36
N PHE A 60 4.28 1.10 -6.23
CA PHE A 60 3.35 2.14 -5.80
C PHE A 60 3.31 3.24 -6.86
N CYS A 61 2.17 3.91 -6.97
CA CYS A 61 2.04 5.05 -7.86
C CYS A 61 1.43 6.24 -7.12
N SER A 62 1.77 7.43 -7.59
CA SER A 62 1.27 8.69 -7.04
C SER A 62 -0.12 9.00 -7.61
N GLU A 63 -0.73 10.09 -7.11
CA GLU A 63 -1.99 10.59 -7.64
C GLU A 63 -1.94 10.88 -9.14
N ASP A 64 -0.75 11.23 -9.64
CA ASP A 64 -0.55 11.55 -11.06
C ASP A 64 -0.23 10.30 -11.88
N ASN A 65 -0.42 9.12 -11.32
CA ASN A 65 -0.17 7.83 -11.97
C ASN A 65 1.29 7.59 -12.35
N ASN A 66 2.21 8.24 -11.65
CA ASN A 66 3.65 8.01 -11.82
C ASN A 66 4.12 6.97 -10.81
N ILE A 67 4.91 6.01 -11.26
CA ILE A 67 5.53 5.03 -10.35
C ILE A 67 6.50 5.78 -9.44
N ILE A 68 6.38 5.51 -8.15
CA ILE A 68 7.23 6.15 -7.14
C ILE A 68 8.11 5.09 -6.49
N ASN A 69 9.32 5.51 -6.10
CA ASN A 69 10.28 4.59 -5.52
C ASN A 69 10.21 4.58 -3.99
N ASN A 70 11.02 3.74 -3.37
CA ASN A 70 11.02 3.58 -1.92
C ASN A 70 11.41 4.84 -1.15
N ASN A 71 12.09 5.78 -1.79
CA ASN A 71 12.54 7.02 -1.16
C ASN A 71 11.54 8.16 -1.28
N TYR A 72 10.45 7.95 -2.02
CA TYR A 72 9.41 8.97 -2.15
C TYR A 72 8.83 9.29 -0.77
N LYS A 73 8.76 10.57 -0.44
CA LYS A 73 8.23 11.02 0.85
C LYS A 73 6.77 11.43 0.74
N ILE A 74 5.94 10.80 1.55
CA ILE A 74 4.55 11.20 1.71
C ILE A 74 4.52 12.27 2.79
N SER A 75 4.20 13.50 2.41
CA SER A 75 4.26 14.63 3.34
C SER A 75 2.95 15.38 3.50
N LYS A 76 1.90 14.93 2.84
CA LYS A 76 0.56 15.54 2.92
C LYS A 76 -0.49 14.50 2.57
N ASP A 77 -1.75 14.83 2.86
CA ASP A 77 -2.88 14.00 2.47
C ASP A 77 -2.84 13.75 0.97
N GLN A 78 -2.98 12.51 0.57
CA GLN A 78 -2.93 12.15 -0.84
C GLN A 78 -3.42 10.72 -1.06
N LYS A 79 -3.58 10.37 -2.33
CA LYS A 79 -3.86 9.00 -2.75
C LYS A 79 -2.56 8.35 -3.22
N ILE A 80 -2.40 7.09 -2.87
CA ILE A 80 -1.29 6.25 -3.34
C ILE A 80 -1.92 4.97 -3.86
N GLY A 81 -1.52 4.52 -5.04
CA GLY A 81 -1.98 3.24 -5.57
C GLY A 81 -0.97 2.15 -5.29
N ILE A 82 -1.44 0.96 -4.93
CA ILE A 82 -0.57 -0.21 -4.82
C ILE A 82 -0.82 -1.12 -6.02
N ILE A 83 0.25 -1.46 -6.73
CA ILE A 83 0.18 -2.19 -7.99
C ILE A 83 0.95 -3.50 -7.85
N PRO A 84 0.25 -4.61 -7.57
CA PRO A 84 0.92 -5.91 -7.49
C PRO A 84 1.39 -6.37 -8.87
N PRO A 85 2.38 -7.28 -8.93
CA PRO A 85 2.81 -7.82 -10.20
C PRO A 85 1.69 -8.63 -10.85
N ILE A 86 1.65 -8.59 -12.17
CA ILE A 86 0.67 -9.32 -12.97
C ILE A 86 1.17 -10.76 -13.17
N GLY A 87 0.21 -11.69 -13.24
CA GLY A 87 0.55 -13.07 -13.56
C GLY A 87 1.00 -13.91 -12.40
N GLY A 88 0.70 -13.48 -11.19
CA GLY A 88 0.96 -14.28 -10.00
C GLY A 88 2.42 -14.60 -9.81
N GLY A 89 3.25 -13.71 -10.26
CA GLY A 89 4.69 -13.90 -10.23
C GLY A 89 5.22 -14.46 -8.97
#